data_7085dd1771054fba673f705234a4f677
#
_entry.id   7085dd1771054fba673f705234a4f677
#
_cell.length_a   1.000
_cell.length_b   1.000
_cell.length_c   1.000
_cell.angle_alpha   90.00
_cell.angle_beta   90.00
_cell.angle_gamma   90.00
#
_symmetry.space_group_name_H-M   'P 1'
#
loop_
_entity.id
_entity.type
_entity.pdbx_description
1 polymer ?
#
loop_
_entity_poly.entity_id
_entity_poly.type
_entity_poly.pdbx_seq_one_letter_code
_entity_poly.pdbx_strand_id
1 'polypeptide(L)'
;MRSTVWVVHIGTVSVGCDNRRMPERLEVQRAVAASAGEIFAVLTDPRGHVAIDSSGMLMEASGDIVAKVGDTFVVHMDREALNDYPLGLYDVTIEIVRFEPDQEIAWTVHGQLDLGHVYGYRLEPIEEGTLVTSYYDWSGAEQTWKDAAIFPVIPESALRATLGILARTVAPGKPRPASSTR
;
A
#
# COMPACT_ATOMS: atom_id res chain seq x y z
N MET A 1 -58.63 -17.57 -43.70
CA MET A 1 -57.18 -17.54 -43.25
C MET A 1 -56.96 -16.31 -42.40
N ARG A 2 -56.83 -16.46 -41.10
CA ARG A 2 -56.59 -15.36 -40.14
C ARG A 2 -55.12 -15.41 -39.73
N SER A 3 -54.32 -14.40 -40.12
CA SER A 3 -52.93 -14.24 -39.72
C SER A 3 -52.87 -13.65 -38.32
N THR A 4 -52.31 -14.41 -37.37
CA THR A 4 -52.04 -13.96 -36.01
C THR A 4 -50.64 -13.31 -35.98
N VAL A 5 -50.59 -12.01 -35.72
CA VAL A 5 -49.34 -11.25 -35.54
C VAL A 5 -48.98 -11.33 -34.07
N TRP A 6 -47.80 -11.93 -33.77
CA TRP A 6 -47.19 -11.93 -32.45
C TRP A 6 -46.37 -10.65 -32.28
N VAL A 7 -46.77 -9.80 -31.33
CA VAL A 7 -45.98 -8.64 -30.92
C VAL A 7 -45.06 -9.10 -29.78
N VAL A 8 -43.77 -9.14 -30.06
CA VAL A 8 -42.74 -9.40 -29.04
C VAL A 8 -42.45 -8.08 -28.34
N HIS A 9 -42.82 -7.98 -27.07
CA HIS A 9 -42.38 -6.89 -26.20
C HIS A 9 -40.93 -7.17 -25.79
N ILE A 10 -40.00 -6.38 -26.36
CA ILE A 10 -38.60 -6.35 -25.88
C ILE A 10 -38.59 -5.43 -24.67
N GLY A 11 -38.57 -6.04 -23.48
CA GLY A 11 -38.34 -5.31 -22.23
C GLY A 11 -36.96 -4.68 -22.23
N THR A 12 -36.90 -3.36 -22.10
CA THR A 12 -35.68 -2.59 -21.92
C THR A 12 -35.10 -2.95 -20.55
N VAL A 13 -34.05 -3.78 -20.50
CA VAL A 13 -33.28 -3.98 -19.29
C VAL A 13 -32.44 -2.73 -19.10
N SER A 14 -32.85 -1.87 -18.17
CA SER A 14 -32.03 -0.76 -17.68
C SER A 14 -30.89 -1.37 -16.86
N VAL A 15 -29.71 -1.47 -17.45
CA VAL A 15 -28.47 -1.74 -16.72
C VAL A 15 -28.18 -0.46 -15.95
N GLY A 16 -28.59 -0.42 -14.69
CA GLY A 16 -28.15 0.62 -13.77
C GLY A 16 -26.63 0.56 -13.69
N CYS A 17 -25.95 1.60 -14.21
CA CYS A 17 -24.55 1.83 -13.90
C CYS A 17 -24.46 2.08 -12.40
N ASP A 18 -24.15 1.04 -11.65
CA ASP A 18 -23.76 1.13 -10.24
C ASP A 18 -22.43 1.90 -10.24
N ASN A 19 -22.52 3.20 -10.06
CA ASN A 19 -21.37 4.10 -9.95
C ASN A 19 -20.71 3.91 -8.59
N ARG A 20 -20.26 2.68 -8.28
CA ARG A 20 -19.42 2.40 -7.13
C ARG A 20 -18.11 3.09 -7.40
N ARG A 21 -17.94 4.26 -6.77
CA ARG A 21 -16.65 4.92 -6.68
C ARG A 21 -15.64 3.87 -6.20
N MET A 22 -14.60 3.62 -7.00
CA MET A 22 -13.52 2.72 -6.59
C MET A 22 -12.99 3.18 -5.23
N PRO A 23 -12.72 2.28 -4.31
CA PRO A 23 -12.18 2.67 -3.01
C PRO A 23 -10.87 3.43 -3.24
N GLU A 24 -10.74 4.61 -2.62
CA GLU A 24 -9.53 5.44 -2.72
C GLU A 24 -8.47 5.00 -1.69
N ARG A 25 -8.58 3.77 -1.22
CA ARG A 25 -7.70 3.14 -0.23
C ARG A 25 -7.65 1.63 -0.43
N LEU A 26 -6.45 1.08 -0.28
CA LEU A 26 -6.20 -0.36 -0.17
C LEU A 26 -5.70 -0.70 1.23
N GLU A 27 -6.11 -1.85 1.76
CA GLU A 27 -5.59 -2.39 3.01
C GLU A 27 -5.38 -3.90 2.89
N VAL A 28 -4.28 -4.38 3.44
CA VAL A 28 -3.97 -5.80 3.54
C VAL A 28 -3.44 -6.11 4.93
N GLN A 29 -3.73 -7.30 5.43
CA GLN A 29 -3.32 -7.71 6.78
C GLN A 29 -2.54 -9.01 6.77
N ARG A 30 -1.61 -9.13 7.73
CA ARG A 30 -0.87 -10.34 8.00
C ARG A 30 -0.51 -10.45 9.47
N ALA A 31 -0.76 -11.60 10.08
CA ALA A 31 -0.19 -11.94 11.38
C ALA A 31 1.30 -12.29 11.20
N VAL A 32 2.17 -11.70 12.03
CA VAL A 32 3.63 -11.84 12.01
C VAL A 32 4.10 -12.30 13.39
N ALA A 33 4.94 -13.34 13.45
CA ALA A 33 5.44 -13.94 14.69
C ALA A 33 6.61 -13.12 15.30
N ALA A 34 6.41 -11.81 15.44
CA ALA A 34 7.36 -10.87 16.03
C ALA A 34 6.60 -9.83 16.85
N SER A 35 7.26 -9.20 17.80
CA SER A 35 6.68 -8.09 18.56
C SER A 35 6.48 -6.85 17.70
N ALA A 36 5.57 -5.97 18.12
CA ALA A 36 5.36 -4.70 17.43
C ALA A 36 6.64 -3.86 17.35
N GLY A 37 7.46 -3.84 18.42
CA GLY A 37 8.73 -3.11 18.45
C GLY A 37 9.77 -3.64 17.45
N GLU A 38 9.89 -4.98 17.28
CA GLU A 38 10.78 -5.55 16.26
C GLU A 38 10.36 -5.18 14.84
N ILE A 39 9.04 -5.15 14.58
CA ILE A 39 8.49 -4.73 13.30
C ILE A 39 8.69 -3.23 13.10
N PHE A 40 8.36 -2.42 14.12
CA PHE A 40 8.47 -0.98 14.07
C PHE A 40 9.90 -0.49 13.82
N ALA A 41 10.90 -1.19 14.39
CA ALA A 41 12.31 -0.91 14.15
C ALA A 41 12.70 -1.05 12.66
N VAL A 42 12.11 -2.00 11.92
CA VAL A 42 12.31 -2.12 10.47
C VAL A 42 11.61 -0.99 9.73
N LEU A 43 10.42 -0.59 10.16
CA LEU A 43 9.62 0.44 9.50
C LEU A 43 10.14 1.86 9.73
N THR A 44 10.90 2.10 10.78
CA THR A 44 11.53 3.40 11.09
C THR A 44 12.92 3.56 10.50
N ASP A 45 13.58 2.45 10.08
CA ASP A 45 14.87 2.51 9.40
C ASP A 45 14.65 2.69 7.88
N PRO A 46 15.23 3.75 7.26
CA PRO A 46 15.17 3.92 5.81
C PRO A 46 15.61 2.68 5.02
N ARG A 47 16.64 1.96 5.50
CA ARG A 47 17.11 0.71 4.88
C ARG A 47 16.12 -0.43 5.03
N GLY A 48 15.28 -0.37 6.08
CA GLY A 48 14.21 -1.32 6.30
C GLY A 48 13.17 -1.26 5.17
N HIS A 49 12.84 -0.07 4.67
CA HIS A 49 11.93 0.10 3.53
C HIS A 49 12.47 -0.62 2.28
N VAL A 50 13.76 -0.49 1.99
CA VAL A 50 14.42 -1.20 0.87
C VAL A 50 14.40 -2.72 1.11
N ALA A 51 14.71 -3.15 2.34
CA ALA A 51 14.79 -4.57 2.67
C ALA A 51 13.47 -5.31 2.54
N ILE A 52 12.34 -4.63 2.72
CA ILE A 52 11.01 -5.23 2.61
C ILE A 52 10.28 -4.91 1.29
N ASP A 53 10.88 -4.11 0.42
CA ASP A 53 10.26 -3.76 -0.86
C ASP A 53 10.00 -5.00 -1.71
N SER A 54 8.79 -5.09 -2.25
CA SER A 54 8.37 -6.15 -3.17
C SER A 54 8.25 -5.68 -4.61
N SER A 55 8.37 -4.37 -4.85
CA SER A 55 8.25 -3.80 -6.18
C SER A 55 9.52 -3.90 -7.01
N GLY A 56 10.67 -4.00 -6.33
CA GLY A 56 11.98 -3.93 -6.95
C GLY A 56 12.39 -2.52 -7.37
N MET A 57 11.63 -1.48 -6.97
CA MET A 57 11.94 -0.09 -7.30
C MET A 57 12.93 0.55 -6.33
N LEU A 58 12.90 0.16 -5.06
CA LEU A 58 13.70 0.78 -4.01
C LEU A 58 15.10 0.17 -4.03
N MET A 59 16.07 0.90 -4.57
CA MET A 59 17.44 0.42 -4.72
C MET A 59 18.28 0.70 -3.49
N GLU A 60 18.15 1.89 -2.92
CA GLU A 60 18.88 2.34 -1.74
C GLU A 60 18.06 3.41 -1.00
N ALA A 61 18.35 3.60 0.30
CA ALA A 61 17.80 4.69 1.07
C ALA A 61 18.88 5.34 1.94
N SER A 62 18.81 6.66 2.07
CA SER A 62 19.76 7.48 2.83
C SER A 62 19.02 8.41 3.79
N GLY A 63 19.51 8.49 5.00
CA GLY A 63 18.92 9.27 6.11
C GLY A 63 19.10 8.56 7.43
N ASP A 64 18.69 9.24 8.52
CA ASP A 64 18.69 8.69 9.87
C ASP A 64 17.39 7.92 10.16
N ILE A 65 17.39 7.11 11.20
CA ILE A 65 16.19 6.45 11.73
C ILE A 65 15.18 7.55 12.11
N VAL A 66 13.95 7.41 11.60
CA VAL A 66 12.88 8.37 11.88
C VAL A 66 12.30 8.15 13.28
N ALA A 67 11.96 9.24 13.97
CA ALA A 67 11.52 9.22 15.37
C ALA A 67 10.26 10.05 15.63
N LYS A 68 9.77 10.80 14.65
CA LYS A 68 8.60 11.68 14.79
C LYS A 68 7.99 12.07 13.44
N VAL A 69 6.81 12.65 13.50
CA VAL A 69 6.18 13.34 12.35
C VAL A 69 7.08 14.49 11.88
N GLY A 70 7.22 14.64 10.56
CA GLY A 70 8.06 15.62 9.89
C GLY A 70 9.51 15.16 9.66
N ASP A 71 9.95 14.01 10.22
CA ASP A 71 11.22 13.43 9.85
C ASP A 71 11.18 12.96 8.39
N THR A 72 12.33 13.06 7.72
CA THR A 72 12.44 12.74 6.29
C THR A 72 13.66 11.87 6.01
N PHE A 73 13.56 11.10 4.92
CA PHE A 73 14.71 10.41 4.32
C PHE A 73 14.54 10.33 2.79
N VAL A 74 15.62 10.01 2.08
CA VAL A 74 15.62 9.88 0.62
C VAL A 74 15.65 8.41 0.24
N VAL A 75 14.85 8.05 -0.77
CA VAL A 75 14.89 6.74 -1.42
C VAL A 75 15.36 6.92 -2.87
N HIS A 76 16.39 6.18 -3.23
CA HIS A 76 16.92 6.09 -4.58
C HIS A 76 16.18 4.97 -5.31
N MET A 77 15.50 5.31 -6.40
CA MET A 77 14.56 4.41 -7.07
C MET A 77 15.00 4.12 -8.51
N ASP A 78 14.69 2.90 -8.95
CA ASP A 78 14.71 2.51 -10.35
C ASP A 78 13.36 1.87 -10.71
N ARG A 79 12.66 2.49 -11.66
CA ARG A 79 11.34 2.01 -12.08
C ARG A 79 11.38 1.06 -13.27
N GLU A 80 12.55 0.77 -13.81
CA GLU A 80 12.70 -0.09 -14.99
C GLU A 80 12.05 -1.48 -14.77
N ALA A 81 12.19 -2.03 -13.55
CA ALA A 81 11.63 -3.34 -13.21
C ALA A 81 10.11 -3.44 -13.39
N LEU A 82 9.36 -2.35 -13.31
CA LEU A 82 7.90 -2.32 -13.51
C LEU A 82 7.51 -2.19 -14.98
N ASN A 83 8.41 -1.72 -15.84
CA ASN A 83 8.19 -1.56 -17.28
C ASN A 83 6.90 -0.80 -17.63
N ASP A 84 6.53 0.21 -16.82
CA ASP A 84 5.31 1.02 -16.98
C ASP A 84 5.60 2.46 -17.40
N TYR A 85 6.47 3.18 -16.69
CA TYR A 85 6.85 4.56 -16.99
C TYR A 85 8.37 4.68 -17.18
N PRO A 86 8.85 5.39 -18.21
CA PRO A 86 10.27 5.51 -18.53
C PRO A 86 10.97 6.56 -17.63
N LEU A 87 10.89 6.40 -16.31
CA LEU A 87 11.49 7.34 -15.36
C LEU A 87 12.98 7.08 -15.12
N GLY A 88 13.48 5.86 -15.40
CA GLY A 88 14.84 5.45 -15.09
C GLY A 88 15.15 5.57 -13.60
N LEU A 89 16.37 6.06 -13.30
CA LEU A 89 16.81 6.34 -11.93
C LEU A 89 16.28 7.70 -11.48
N TYR A 90 15.72 7.77 -10.27
CA TYR A 90 15.22 9.02 -9.67
C TYR A 90 15.18 8.92 -8.15
N ASP A 91 15.18 10.07 -7.50
CA ASP A 91 15.07 10.16 -6.04
C ASP A 91 13.68 10.64 -5.62
N VAL A 92 13.21 10.13 -4.49
CA VAL A 92 12.05 10.64 -3.80
C VAL A 92 12.39 10.91 -2.33
N THR A 93 11.75 11.93 -1.76
CA THR A 93 11.81 12.21 -0.32
C THR A 93 10.58 11.63 0.34
N ILE A 94 10.81 10.82 1.34
CA ILE A 94 9.77 10.29 2.23
C ILE A 94 9.63 11.24 3.41
N GLU A 95 8.41 11.68 3.72
CA GLU A 95 8.09 12.49 4.90
C GLU A 95 7.11 11.74 5.80
N ILE A 96 7.44 11.59 7.07
CA ILE A 96 6.58 10.93 8.05
C ILE A 96 5.41 11.84 8.42
N VAL A 97 4.18 11.37 8.17
CA VAL A 97 2.94 12.11 8.44
C VAL A 97 2.14 11.55 9.64
N ARG A 98 2.46 10.32 10.09
CA ARG A 98 1.95 9.73 11.34
C ARG A 98 3.06 8.93 12.01
N PHE A 99 3.14 9.03 13.32
CA PHE A 99 4.15 8.34 14.12
C PHE A 99 3.63 8.09 15.54
N GLU A 100 3.20 6.86 15.79
CA GLU A 100 2.80 6.35 17.09
C GLU A 100 3.68 5.12 17.38
N PRO A 101 4.65 5.22 18.30
CA PRO A 101 5.61 4.15 18.56
C PRO A 101 4.94 2.78 18.75
N ASP A 102 5.42 1.79 18.02
CA ASP A 102 4.95 0.40 18.03
C ASP A 102 3.46 0.20 17.65
N GLN A 103 2.78 1.24 17.14
CA GLN A 103 1.37 1.19 16.79
C GLN A 103 1.08 1.62 15.36
N GLU A 104 1.56 2.81 14.94
CA GLU A 104 1.31 3.30 13.58
C GLU A 104 2.49 4.14 13.06
N ILE A 105 2.86 3.91 11.81
CA ILE A 105 3.74 4.80 11.05
C ILE A 105 3.14 4.99 9.67
N ALA A 106 3.14 6.25 9.18
CA ALA A 106 2.71 6.56 7.83
C ALA A 106 3.53 7.71 7.24
N TRP A 107 3.63 7.69 5.92
CA TRP A 107 4.42 8.67 5.18
C TRP A 107 3.77 9.05 3.87
N THR A 108 4.10 10.24 3.40
CA THR A 108 3.87 10.68 2.02
C THR A 108 5.17 10.66 1.22
N VAL A 109 5.05 10.77 -0.09
CA VAL A 109 6.17 10.68 -1.02
C VAL A 109 6.23 11.96 -1.85
N HIS A 110 7.34 12.67 -1.74
CA HIS A 110 7.65 13.86 -2.53
C HIS A 110 8.68 13.54 -3.61
N GLY A 111 8.38 13.86 -4.84
CA GLY A 111 9.24 13.60 -5.98
C GLY A 111 9.07 14.66 -7.07
N GLN A 112 9.28 14.27 -8.33
CA GLN A 112 8.99 15.16 -9.46
C GLN A 112 7.50 15.52 -9.56
N LEU A 113 6.64 14.61 -9.10
CA LEU A 113 5.20 14.79 -8.98
C LEU A 113 4.82 14.57 -7.51
N ASP A 114 4.11 15.53 -6.94
CA ASP A 114 3.53 15.40 -5.61
C ASP A 114 2.10 14.88 -5.73
N LEU A 115 1.92 13.59 -5.47
CA LEU A 115 0.65 12.91 -5.69
C LEU A 115 -0.31 13.02 -4.51
N GLY A 116 0.16 13.47 -3.35
CA GLY A 116 -0.65 13.61 -2.14
C GLY A 116 -1.20 12.29 -1.59
N HIS A 117 -0.51 11.17 -1.85
CA HIS A 117 -0.87 9.85 -1.38
C HIS A 117 -0.09 9.46 -0.11
N VAL A 118 -0.64 8.53 0.67
CA VAL A 118 -0.08 8.09 1.95
C VAL A 118 0.04 6.57 1.96
N TYR A 119 1.21 6.07 2.36
CA TYR A 119 1.44 4.69 2.74
C TYR A 119 1.58 4.58 4.24
N GLY A 120 1.21 3.44 4.82
CA GLY A 120 1.42 3.25 6.25
C GLY A 120 1.20 1.83 6.73
N TYR A 121 1.56 1.64 8.00
CA TYR A 121 1.39 0.40 8.74
C TYR A 121 0.75 0.67 10.08
N ARG A 122 -0.22 -0.18 10.46
CA ARG A 122 -0.75 -0.28 11.82
C ARG A 122 -0.37 -1.63 12.40
N LEU A 123 -0.01 -1.63 13.68
CA LEU A 123 0.47 -2.78 14.42
C LEU A 123 -0.44 -3.03 15.60
N GLU A 124 -1.06 -4.20 15.65
CA GLU A 124 -1.97 -4.60 16.73
C GLU A 124 -1.39 -5.88 17.38
N PRO A 125 -0.99 -5.84 18.66
CA PRO A 125 -0.51 -7.03 19.36
C PRO A 125 -1.57 -8.13 19.36
N ILE A 126 -1.14 -9.37 19.08
CA ILE A 126 -1.94 -10.61 19.20
C ILE A 126 -1.19 -11.61 20.07
N GLU A 127 -1.84 -12.73 20.44
CA GLU A 127 -1.29 -13.70 21.39
C GLU A 127 0.10 -14.22 21.00
N GLU A 128 0.35 -14.50 19.72
CA GLU A 128 1.62 -15.06 19.24
C GLU A 128 2.41 -14.10 18.33
N GLY A 129 2.26 -12.78 18.50
CA GLY A 129 2.97 -11.80 17.67
C GLY A 129 2.19 -10.52 17.45
N THR A 130 2.15 -10.06 16.20
CA THR A 130 1.51 -8.79 15.81
C THR A 130 0.67 -8.99 14.55
N LEU A 131 -0.56 -8.48 14.55
CA LEU A 131 -1.34 -8.27 13.33
C LEU A 131 -0.88 -6.98 12.69
N VAL A 132 -0.30 -7.08 11.51
CA VAL A 132 0.20 -5.95 10.73
C VAL A 132 -0.80 -5.63 9.63
N THR A 133 -1.30 -4.40 9.61
CA THR A 133 -2.11 -3.84 8.53
C THR A 133 -1.23 -2.91 7.70
N SER A 134 -0.96 -3.24 6.44
CA SER A 134 -0.38 -2.31 5.47
C SER A 134 -1.49 -1.63 4.70
N TYR A 135 -1.42 -0.32 4.54
CA TYR A 135 -2.40 0.44 3.79
C TYR A 135 -1.77 1.44 2.83
N TYR A 136 -2.50 1.73 1.77
CA TYR A 136 -2.20 2.74 0.78
C TYR A 136 -3.46 3.57 0.54
N ASP A 137 -3.38 4.89 0.78
CA ASP A 137 -4.50 5.82 0.77
C ASP A 137 -4.20 7.00 -0.16
N TRP A 138 -5.06 7.24 -1.15
CA TRP A 138 -4.98 8.38 -2.06
C TRP A 138 -6.25 9.23 -2.02
N SER A 139 -7.06 9.10 -0.97
CA SER A 139 -8.28 9.90 -0.80
C SER A 139 -7.99 11.40 -0.73
N GLY A 140 -6.82 11.78 -0.19
CA GLY A 140 -6.32 13.15 -0.13
C GLY A 140 -5.67 13.68 -1.42
N ALA A 141 -5.49 12.83 -2.44
CA ALA A 141 -4.87 13.23 -3.71
C ALA A 141 -5.75 14.23 -4.48
N GLU A 142 -5.11 15.12 -5.24
CA GLU A 142 -5.83 16.04 -6.11
C GLU A 142 -6.68 15.31 -7.16
N GLN A 143 -7.83 15.89 -7.49
CA GLN A 143 -8.77 15.29 -8.43
C GLN A 143 -8.14 15.06 -9.80
N THR A 144 -7.25 15.95 -10.25
CA THR A 144 -6.50 15.83 -11.50
C THR A 144 -5.77 14.49 -11.63
N TRP A 145 -5.11 14.05 -10.55
CA TRP A 145 -4.40 12.76 -10.53
C TRP A 145 -5.36 11.56 -10.50
N LYS A 146 -6.50 11.70 -9.81
CA LYS A 146 -7.55 10.68 -9.81
C LYS A 146 -8.20 10.52 -11.20
N ASP A 147 -8.47 11.63 -11.88
CA ASP A 147 -9.03 11.64 -13.23
C ASP A 147 -8.06 11.08 -14.28
N ALA A 148 -6.75 11.23 -14.04
CA ALA A 148 -5.71 10.61 -14.86
C ALA A 148 -5.56 9.08 -14.65
N ALA A 149 -6.35 8.51 -13.72
CA ALA A 149 -6.39 7.07 -13.41
C ALA A 149 -5.03 6.45 -13.08
N ILE A 150 -4.14 7.22 -12.42
CA ILE A 150 -2.80 6.74 -12.02
C ILE A 150 -2.84 5.89 -10.74
N PHE A 151 -3.93 5.95 -9.98
CA PHE A 151 -4.10 5.17 -8.74
C PHE A 151 -4.83 3.84 -9.00
N PRO A 152 -4.45 2.79 -8.26
CA PRO A 152 -3.34 2.73 -7.33
C PRO A 152 -1.98 2.66 -8.03
N VAL A 153 -0.98 3.41 -7.54
CA VAL A 153 0.40 3.39 -8.08
C VAL A 153 1.05 2.01 -7.97
N ILE A 154 0.70 1.26 -6.93
CA ILE A 154 1.08 -0.14 -6.74
C ILE A 154 -0.19 -0.98 -6.46
N PRO A 155 -0.25 -2.22 -6.97
CA PRO A 155 -1.41 -3.09 -6.75
C PRO A 155 -1.47 -3.65 -5.33
N GLU A 156 -2.66 -4.09 -4.89
CA GLU A 156 -2.85 -4.76 -3.59
C GLU A 156 -1.92 -5.97 -3.41
N SER A 157 -1.60 -6.69 -4.49
CA SER A 157 -0.68 -7.82 -4.46
C SER A 157 0.73 -7.44 -4.02
N ALA A 158 1.20 -6.23 -4.36
CA ALA A 158 2.49 -5.72 -3.89
C ALA A 158 2.47 -5.46 -2.38
N LEU A 159 1.41 -4.86 -1.83
CA LEU A 159 1.26 -4.69 -0.37
C LEU A 159 1.29 -6.05 0.35
N ARG A 160 0.61 -7.07 -0.19
CA ARG A 160 0.64 -8.44 0.36
C ARG A 160 2.02 -9.06 0.30
N ALA A 161 2.75 -8.88 -0.80
CA ALA A 161 4.10 -9.40 -0.96
C ALA A 161 5.08 -8.73 0.02
N THR A 162 4.99 -7.41 0.17
CA THR A 162 5.79 -6.64 1.14
C THR A 162 5.57 -7.15 2.57
N LEU A 163 4.31 -7.41 2.99
CA LEU A 163 4.04 -8.04 4.29
C LEU A 163 4.65 -9.44 4.42
N GLY A 164 4.75 -10.18 3.32
CA GLY A 164 5.43 -11.48 3.29
C GLY A 164 6.92 -11.35 3.51
N ILE A 165 7.55 -10.36 2.89
CA ILE A 165 8.98 -10.08 3.04
C ILE A 165 9.26 -9.56 4.47
N LEU A 166 8.48 -8.60 4.96
CA LEU A 166 8.56 -8.09 6.33
C LEU A 166 8.54 -9.25 7.35
N ALA A 167 7.55 -10.15 7.24
CA ALA A 167 7.44 -11.29 8.15
C ALA A 167 8.70 -12.18 8.11
N ARG A 168 9.28 -12.43 6.92
CA ARG A 168 10.53 -13.19 6.79
C ARG A 168 11.73 -12.43 7.35
N THR A 169 11.75 -11.11 7.24
CA THR A 169 12.83 -10.26 7.74
C THR A 169 12.90 -10.27 9.25
N VAL A 170 11.75 -10.08 9.94
CA VAL A 170 11.71 -10.00 11.42
C VAL A 170 11.56 -11.35 12.11
N ALA A 171 11.03 -12.37 11.43
CA ALA A 171 10.75 -13.70 12.03
C ALA A 171 11.12 -14.83 11.05
N PRO A 172 12.40 -14.95 10.63
CA PRO A 172 12.83 -15.94 9.66
C PRO A 172 12.59 -17.37 10.20
N GLY A 173 11.91 -18.19 9.37
CA GLY A 173 11.59 -19.57 9.70
C GLY A 173 10.49 -19.80 10.73
N LYS A 174 9.92 -18.75 11.32
CA LYS A 174 8.78 -18.91 12.24
C LYS A 174 7.48 -19.12 11.47
N PRO A 175 6.58 -20.01 11.94
CA PRO A 175 5.28 -20.18 11.35
C PRO A 175 4.43 -18.91 11.51
N ARG A 176 3.49 -18.73 10.60
CA ARG A 176 2.53 -17.63 10.69
C ARG A 176 1.60 -17.88 11.89
N PRO A 177 1.44 -16.92 12.82
CA PRO A 177 0.46 -17.02 13.89
C PRO A 177 -0.96 -17.17 13.35
N ALA A 178 -1.82 -17.85 14.12
CA ALA A 178 -3.25 -17.85 13.82
C ALA A 178 -3.79 -16.42 13.97
N SER A 179 -4.41 -15.88 12.94
CA SER A 179 -5.18 -14.65 13.07
C SER A 179 -6.47 -15.00 13.80
N SER A 180 -6.55 -14.76 15.10
CA SER A 180 -7.82 -14.86 15.80
C SER A 180 -8.71 -13.71 15.32
N THR A 181 -9.53 -13.96 14.33
CA THR A 181 -10.72 -13.14 14.11
C THR A 181 -11.64 -13.43 15.28
N ARG A 182 -11.77 -12.50 16.22
CA ARG A 182 -12.87 -12.50 17.20
C ARG A 182 -14.10 -11.88 16.57
#